data_ac801323e434a2cf244f1ae43e3879ac
#
_entry.id   ac801323e434a2cf244f1ae43e3879ac
#
_cell.length_a   1.000
_cell.length_b   1.000
_cell.length_c   1.000
_cell.angle_alpha   90.00
_cell.angle_beta   90.00
_cell.angle_gamma   90.00
#
_symmetry.space_group_name_H-M   'P 1'
#
loop_
_entity.id
_entity.type
_entity.pdbx_description
1 polymer ?
#
loop_
_entity_poly.entity_id
_entity_poly.type
_entity_poly.pdbx_seq_one_letter_code
_entity_poly.pdbx_strand_id
1 'polypeptide(L)'
;FKGNTHTHSLWSDGNDFPEMIAKFYKDNNYHFLVLSDHNILSRGEKWMNVGAIEKRRRALGVPTLKKYISTFGKEWVELRGEDKKQEVRLRTLEEIRPKFEGGGNFIFIEGEEITNNFKGSPVHTNGMNLKELIVPKKGTSIRDTMRNNIIAVKEQSTRLKKPMLSHLNHPNFGWSIKAEDIAHVLEEKFFEVYNGHPSINHLGDANRPGDEKIWDIANTIRLATLKSDPL
;
A
#
# COMPACT_ATOMS: atom_id res chain seq x y z
N PHE A 1 -4.85 -5.11 -18.33
CA PHE A 1 -4.02 -4.03 -17.80
C PHE A 1 -3.04 -4.60 -16.77
N LYS A 2 -1.82 -4.04 -16.71
CA LYS A 2 -0.80 -4.39 -15.74
C LYS A 2 -0.69 -3.26 -14.72
N GLY A 3 -0.78 -3.55 -13.43
CA GLY A 3 -0.68 -2.55 -12.37
C GLY A 3 -0.12 -3.11 -11.07
N ASN A 4 0.16 -2.21 -10.13
CA ASN A 4 0.49 -2.58 -8.76
C ASN A 4 -0.52 -1.93 -7.83
N THR A 5 -1.06 -2.73 -6.91
CA THR A 5 -2.11 -2.32 -5.97
C THR A 5 -1.59 -2.02 -4.57
N HIS A 6 -0.29 -2.25 -4.32
CA HIS A 6 0.32 -2.07 -3.00
C HIS A 6 1.73 -1.48 -3.15
N THR A 7 1.88 -0.19 -2.90
CA THR A 7 3.15 0.51 -3.07
C THR A 7 3.32 1.61 -2.04
N HIS A 8 4.46 1.57 -1.33
CA HIS A 8 4.83 2.61 -0.37
C HIS A 8 5.88 3.54 -0.97
N SER A 9 5.83 4.78 -0.53
CA SER A 9 6.78 5.84 -0.89
C SER A 9 7.39 6.50 0.35
N LEU A 10 8.14 7.57 0.16
CA LEU A 10 8.63 8.39 1.27
C LEU A 10 7.49 9.08 2.06
N TRP A 11 6.24 9.00 1.60
CA TRP A 11 5.08 9.43 2.38
C TRP A 11 4.87 8.58 3.62
N SER A 12 5.34 7.32 3.62
CA SER A 12 5.38 6.47 4.82
C SER A 12 6.78 5.89 5.06
N ASP A 13 6.97 4.62 4.87
CA ASP A 13 8.20 3.90 5.13
C ASP A 13 8.93 3.42 3.86
N GLY A 14 8.40 3.74 2.69
CA GLY A 14 9.05 3.46 1.40
C GLY A 14 10.42 4.11 1.26
N ASN A 15 11.19 3.65 0.30
CA ASN A 15 12.60 3.98 0.14
C ASN A 15 12.87 5.05 -0.93
N ASP A 16 11.85 5.50 -1.66
CA ASP A 16 12.03 6.46 -2.76
C ASP A 16 10.88 7.45 -2.85
N PHE A 17 11.13 8.54 -3.59
CA PHE A 17 10.11 9.52 -3.92
C PHE A 17 9.00 8.88 -4.76
N PRO A 18 7.73 9.27 -4.55
CA PRO A 18 6.61 8.69 -5.32
C PRO A 18 6.80 8.84 -6.84
N GLU A 19 7.43 9.92 -7.31
CA GLU A 19 7.74 10.12 -8.74
C GLU A 19 8.78 9.12 -9.26
N MET A 20 9.78 8.78 -8.45
CA MET A 20 10.79 7.79 -8.83
C MET A 20 10.17 6.40 -8.96
N ILE A 21 9.27 6.08 -8.04
CA ILE A 21 8.50 4.84 -8.05
C ILE A 21 7.58 4.79 -9.28
N ALA A 22 6.82 5.87 -9.52
CA ALA A 22 5.95 5.97 -10.68
C ALA A 22 6.70 5.84 -12.01
N LYS A 23 7.88 6.49 -12.10
CA LYS A 23 8.76 6.35 -13.27
C LYS A 23 9.16 4.90 -13.49
N PHE A 24 9.58 4.19 -12.45
CA PHE A 24 9.92 2.76 -12.55
C PHE A 24 8.75 1.94 -13.11
N TYR A 25 7.54 2.08 -12.57
CA TYR A 25 6.39 1.32 -13.04
C TYR A 25 6.01 1.69 -14.48
N LYS A 26 5.98 2.99 -14.80
CA LYS A 26 5.67 3.46 -16.16
C LYS A 26 6.69 2.97 -17.19
N ASP A 27 7.98 3.06 -16.89
CA ASP A 27 9.06 2.60 -17.78
C ASP A 27 9.04 1.07 -17.98
N ASN A 28 8.42 0.31 -17.07
CA ASN A 28 8.22 -1.13 -17.15
C ASN A 28 6.83 -1.53 -17.69
N ASN A 29 6.18 -0.63 -18.43
CA ASN A 29 4.90 -0.85 -19.10
C ASN A 29 3.75 -1.23 -18.15
N TYR A 30 3.73 -0.67 -16.94
CA TYR A 30 2.56 -0.71 -16.10
C TYR A 30 1.56 0.37 -16.54
N HIS A 31 0.27 0.09 -16.39
CA HIS A 31 -0.82 0.96 -16.78
C HIS A 31 -1.40 1.74 -15.60
N PHE A 32 -1.20 1.23 -14.38
CA PHE A 32 -1.63 1.93 -13.18
C PHE A 32 -0.74 1.63 -11.97
N LEU A 33 -0.77 2.54 -11.03
CA LEU A 33 -0.09 2.42 -9.73
C LEU A 33 -1.01 2.92 -8.62
N VAL A 34 -1.22 2.09 -7.61
CA VAL A 34 -1.83 2.53 -6.36
C VAL A 34 -0.71 3.00 -5.42
N LEU A 35 -0.71 4.27 -5.03
CA LEU A 35 0.09 4.73 -3.90
C LEU A 35 -0.72 4.47 -2.63
N SER A 36 -0.24 3.55 -1.82
CA SER A 36 -0.93 3.05 -0.62
C SER A 36 -0.03 3.13 0.61
N ASP A 37 0.51 4.31 0.86
CA ASP A 37 1.33 4.58 2.04
C ASP A 37 0.57 4.32 3.35
N HIS A 38 1.27 3.91 4.42
CA HIS A 38 0.68 3.58 5.72
C HIS A 38 -0.07 4.75 6.35
N ASN A 39 -1.38 4.60 6.54
CA ASN A 39 -2.24 5.53 7.28
C ASN A 39 -2.11 7.00 6.85
N ILE A 40 -1.84 7.23 5.58
CA ILE A 40 -1.71 8.57 5.01
C ILE A 40 -2.08 8.57 3.53
N LEU A 41 -2.70 9.65 3.07
CA LEU A 41 -2.81 9.97 1.65
C LEU A 41 -1.70 10.95 1.28
N SER A 42 -1.21 10.90 0.03
CA SER A 42 -0.15 11.81 -0.45
C SER A 42 -0.71 13.22 -0.70
N ARG A 43 -1.14 13.89 0.36
CA ARG A 43 -1.80 15.21 0.36
C ARG A 43 -1.21 16.16 1.40
N GLY A 44 -1.36 17.45 1.15
CA GLY A 44 -0.87 18.48 2.05
C GLY A 44 0.65 18.67 1.98
N GLU A 45 1.20 19.36 2.96
CA GLU A 45 2.62 19.68 3.01
C GLU A 45 3.37 18.69 3.88
N LYS A 46 4.38 18.04 3.30
CA LYS A 46 5.28 17.14 4.04
C LYS A 46 6.72 17.35 3.64
N TRP A 47 7.57 17.56 4.64
CA TRP A 47 9.01 17.70 4.50
C TRP A 47 9.71 16.52 5.16
N MET A 48 10.77 16.06 4.53
CA MET A 48 11.60 14.97 5.07
C MET A 48 13.06 15.37 5.14
N ASN A 49 13.69 15.03 6.25
CA ASN A 49 15.13 15.24 6.40
C ASN A 49 15.91 14.36 5.42
N VAL A 50 16.79 14.99 4.65
CA VAL A 50 17.59 14.33 3.60
C VAL A 50 18.45 13.21 4.18
N GLY A 51 19.09 13.44 5.34
CA GLY A 51 19.90 12.41 6.00
C GLY A 51 19.08 11.19 6.45
N ALA A 52 17.81 11.39 6.81
CA ALA A 52 16.91 10.28 7.15
C ALA A 52 16.53 9.46 5.90
N ILE A 53 16.29 10.11 4.77
CA ILE A 53 16.04 9.45 3.48
C ILE A 53 17.25 8.60 3.06
N GLU A 54 18.44 9.18 3.11
CA GLU A 54 19.67 8.49 2.69
C GLU A 54 19.98 7.27 3.57
N LYS A 55 19.62 7.30 4.85
CA LYS A 55 19.76 6.15 5.76
C LYS A 55 18.89 4.96 5.33
N ARG A 56 17.69 5.20 4.81
CA ARG A 56 16.79 4.12 4.34
C ARG A 56 17.36 3.34 3.16
N ARG A 57 18.15 3.98 2.29
CA ARG A 57 18.73 3.40 1.07
C ARG A 57 20.22 3.05 1.14
N ARG A 58 20.83 3.09 2.29
CA ARG A 58 22.27 2.91 2.45
C ARG A 58 22.86 1.66 1.75
N ALA A 59 22.04 0.63 1.55
CA ALA A 59 22.46 -0.60 0.88
C ALA A 59 22.53 -0.50 -0.67
N LEU A 60 21.98 0.55 -1.29
CA LEU A 60 21.83 0.64 -2.74
C LEU A 60 22.84 1.56 -3.43
N GLY A 61 23.75 2.18 -2.69
CA GLY A 61 24.95 2.85 -3.21
C GLY A 61 24.76 4.19 -3.92
N VAL A 62 23.55 4.61 -4.25
CA VAL A 62 23.27 5.89 -4.92
C VAL A 62 22.46 6.79 -4.00
N PRO A 63 22.91 8.03 -3.69
CA PRO A 63 22.15 8.97 -2.89
C PRO A 63 20.79 9.26 -3.51
N THR A 64 19.73 9.05 -2.72
CA THR A 64 18.32 9.12 -3.16
C THR A 64 17.97 10.50 -3.69
N LEU A 65 18.37 11.56 -2.97
CA LEU A 65 18.13 12.94 -3.40
C LEU A 65 18.88 13.29 -4.67
N LYS A 66 20.14 12.87 -4.79
CA LYS A 66 20.95 13.12 -6.01
C LYS A 66 20.30 12.47 -7.24
N LYS A 67 19.85 11.23 -7.10
CA LYS A 67 19.12 10.49 -8.15
C LYS A 67 17.82 11.22 -8.51
N TYR A 68 17.06 11.68 -7.52
CA TYR A 68 15.80 12.40 -7.73
C TYR A 68 16.03 13.71 -8.50
N ILE A 69 17.01 14.54 -8.08
CA ILE A 69 17.39 15.78 -8.77
C ILE A 69 17.85 15.50 -10.21
N SER A 70 18.70 14.48 -10.41
CA SER A 70 19.20 14.16 -11.76
C SER A 70 18.10 13.67 -12.71
N THR A 71 17.02 13.10 -12.17
CA THR A 71 15.89 12.58 -12.96
C THR A 71 14.87 13.65 -13.31
N PHE A 72 14.54 14.53 -12.37
CA PHE A 72 13.44 15.48 -12.53
C PHE A 72 13.85 16.94 -12.66
N GLY A 73 15.14 17.26 -12.46
CA GLY A 73 15.67 18.62 -12.51
C GLY A 73 15.61 19.31 -11.14
N LYS A 74 16.49 20.31 -10.97
CA LYS A 74 16.56 21.09 -9.72
C LYS A 74 15.30 21.93 -9.49
N GLU A 75 14.68 22.38 -10.54
CA GLU A 75 13.46 23.19 -10.53
C GLU A 75 12.23 22.45 -10.01
N TRP A 76 12.27 21.12 -10.09
CA TRP A 76 11.21 20.26 -9.53
C TRP A 76 11.36 20.04 -8.03
N VAL A 77 12.60 20.13 -7.51
CA VAL A 77 12.93 19.71 -6.14
C VAL A 77 13.00 20.92 -5.21
N GLU A 78 12.10 20.97 -4.26
CA GLU A 78 12.09 22.02 -3.23
C GLU A 78 12.90 21.57 -2.01
N LEU A 79 13.89 22.38 -1.64
CA LEU A 79 14.75 22.16 -0.48
C LEU A 79 14.62 23.32 0.50
N ARG A 80 14.73 23.02 1.78
CA ARG A 80 14.90 24.02 2.85
C ARG A 80 15.92 23.55 3.88
N GLY A 81 16.49 24.49 4.62
CA GLY A 81 17.55 24.21 5.58
C GLY A 81 18.87 23.84 4.92
N GLU A 82 19.89 23.61 5.73
CA GLU A 82 21.25 23.32 5.27
C GLU A 82 21.83 22.15 6.05
N ASP A 83 22.85 21.52 5.50
CA ASP A 83 23.63 20.44 6.12
C ASP A 83 22.74 19.33 6.71
N LYS A 84 22.94 19.00 7.98
CA LYS A 84 22.21 17.95 8.70
C LYS A 84 20.71 18.27 8.90
N LYS A 85 20.32 19.55 8.76
CA LYS A 85 18.93 20.01 8.88
C LYS A 85 18.25 20.18 7.52
N GLN A 86 18.95 19.85 6.42
CA GLN A 86 18.37 19.94 5.10
C GLN A 86 17.17 19.00 4.97
N GLU A 87 16.07 19.54 4.46
CA GLU A 87 14.83 18.83 4.19
C GLU A 87 14.42 19.00 2.73
N VAL A 88 13.75 18.00 2.20
CA VAL A 88 13.13 17.99 0.88
C VAL A 88 11.62 17.89 1.02
N ARG A 89 10.90 18.68 0.22
CA ARG A 89 9.43 18.59 0.16
C ARG A 89 9.02 17.36 -0.64
N LEU A 90 8.06 16.61 -0.12
CA LEU A 90 7.40 15.55 -0.87
C LEU A 90 6.25 16.15 -1.68
N ARG A 91 6.21 15.84 -2.97
CA ARG A 91 5.11 16.25 -3.83
C ARG A 91 3.86 15.45 -3.53
N THR A 92 2.72 16.12 -3.56
CA THR A 92 1.40 15.47 -3.43
C THR A 92 1.08 14.65 -4.67
N LEU A 93 0.16 13.70 -4.54
CA LEU A 93 -0.32 12.93 -5.69
C LEU A 93 -0.90 13.84 -6.79
N GLU A 94 -1.59 14.90 -6.42
CA GLU A 94 -2.16 15.85 -7.35
C GLU A 94 -1.09 16.59 -8.17
N GLU A 95 0.02 16.99 -7.53
CA GLU A 95 1.15 17.65 -8.20
C GLU A 95 1.89 16.73 -9.17
N ILE A 96 1.98 15.43 -8.88
CA ILE A 96 2.72 14.48 -9.72
C ILE A 96 1.90 13.90 -10.89
N ARG A 97 0.56 13.86 -10.78
CA ARG A 97 -0.33 13.32 -11.81
C ARG A 97 -0.05 13.86 -13.22
N PRO A 98 0.01 15.18 -13.45
CA PRO A 98 0.21 15.73 -14.80
C PRO A 98 1.52 15.27 -15.46
N LYS A 99 2.54 14.98 -14.67
CA LYS A 99 3.84 14.52 -15.18
C LYS A 99 3.79 13.08 -15.73
N PHE A 100 2.87 12.27 -15.26
CA PHE A 100 2.80 10.83 -15.60
C PHE A 100 1.55 10.43 -16.39
N GLU A 101 0.40 11.05 -16.14
CA GLU A 101 -0.88 10.68 -16.73
C GLU A 101 -1.15 11.30 -18.11
N GLY A 102 -0.40 12.31 -18.51
CA GLY A 102 -0.64 13.10 -19.72
C GLY A 102 -0.60 12.34 -21.07
N GLY A 103 -0.07 11.12 -21.10
CA GLY A 103 -0.06 10.27 -22.29
C GLY A 103 -1.18 9.23 -22.36
N GLY A 104 -2.07 9.17 -21.38
CA GLY A 104 -3.21 8.22 -21.34
C GLY A 104 -2.87 6.75 -21.12
N ASN A 105 -1.57 6.40 -21.00
CA ASN A 105 -1.12 5.01 -20.85
C ASN A 105 -0.82 4.61 -19.42
N PHE A 106 -0.92 5.54 -18.48
CA PHE A 106 -0.63 5.31 -17.07
C PHE A 106 -1.52 6.19 -16.21
N ILE A 107 -2.06 5.64 -15.12
CA ILE A 107 -2.84 6.38 -14.14
C ILE A 107 -2.40 6.07 -12.72
N PHE A 108 -2.52 7.06 -11.84
CA PHE A 108 -2.45 6.84 -10.40
C PHE A 108 -3.83 6.55 -9.82
N ILE A 109 -3.87 5.60 -8.93
CA ILE A 109 -5.02 5.37 -8.05
C ILE A 109 -4.58 5.77 -6.65
N GLU A 110 -5.30 6.70 -6.04
CA GLU A 110 -5.03 7.11 -4.67
C GLU A 110 -5.50 6.04 -3.70
N GLY A 111 -4.63 5.63 -2.81
CA GLY A 111 -4.93 4.58 -1.84
C GLY A 111 -4.20 4.78 -0.52
N GLU A 112 -4.48 3.89 0.38
CA GLU A 112 -3.91 3.85 1.72
C GLU A 112 -3.75 2.40 2.14
N GLU A 113 -2.63 2.05 2.75
CA GLU A 113 -2.56 0.86 3.56
C GLU A 113 -3.07 1.19 4.97
N ILE A 114 -4.30 0.81 5.25
CA ILE A 114 -4.93 0.94 6.56
C ILE A 114 -4.24 -0.03 7.51
N THR A 115 -3.24 0.48 8.22
CA THR A 115 -2.34 -0.31 9.06
C THR A 115 -2.86 -0.37 10.47
N ASN A 116 -3.20 -1.56 10.91
CA ASN A 116 -3.69 -1.83 12.25
C ASN A 116 -3.03 -3.09 12.83
N ASN A 117 -3.38 -3.42 14.05
CA ASN A 117 -2.99 -4.68 14.70
C ASN A 117 -4.05 -5.13 15.70
N PHE A 118 -4.04 -6.42 16.03
CA PHE A 118 -4.76 -6.97 17.15
C PHE A 118 -3.77 -7.67 18.08
N LYS A 119 -3.58 -7.14 19.29
CA LYS A 119 -2.65 -7.69 20.30
C LYS A 119 -1.24 -7.96 19.74
N GLY A 120 -0.73 -7.05 18.91
CA GLY A 120 0.58 -7.15 18.27
C GLY A 120 0.62 -7.94 16.96
N SER A 121 -0.44 -8.64 16.58
CA SER A 121 -0.56 -9.27 15.26
C SER A 121 -0.94 -8.25 14.21
N PRO A 122 -0.13 -8.00 13.17
CA PRO A 122 -0.44 -7.06 12.10
C PRO A 122 -1.75 -7.43 11.38
N VAL A 123 -2.57 -6.43 11.08
CA VAL A 123 -3.79 -6.56 10.29
C VAL A 123 -3.84 -5.36 9.35
N HIS A 124 -3.45 -5.56 8.10
CA HIS A 124 -3.33 -4.50 7.12
C HIS A 124 -4.33 -4.71 5.97
N THR A 125 -4.93 -3.64 5.52
CA THR A 125 -5.91 -3.66 4.44
C THR A 125 -5.65 -2.47 3.53
N ASN A 126 -5.47 -2.69 2.23
CA ASN A 126 -5.44 -1.59 1.29
C ASN A 126 -6.84 -1.11 0.96
N GLY A 127 -7.01 0.21 1.01
CA GLY A 127 -8.14 0.90 0.40
C GLY A 127 -7.69 1.60 -0.87
N MET A 128 -8.41 1.40 -1.98
CA MET A 128 -8.08 1.94 -3.30
C MET A 128 -9.16 2.90 -3.81
N ASN A 129 -8.72 3.93 -4.53
CA ASN A 129 -9.53 5.04 -5.04
C ASN A 129 -10.21 5.86 -3.93
N LEU A 130 -9.55 5.93 -2.78
CA LEU A 130 -10.04 6.67 -1.62
C LEU A 130 -10.12 8.17 -1.92
N LYS A 131 -11.04 8.85 -1.28
CA LYS A 131 -11.21 10.31 -1.34
C LYS A 131 -10.91 10.98 0.01
N GLU A 132 -10.95 10.21 1.08
CA GLU A 132 -10.65 10.65 2.43
C GLU A 132 -9.82 9.58 3.14
N LEU A 133 -8.95 10.01 4.03
CA LEU A 133 -8.17 9.12 4.88
C LEU A 133 -9.10 8.27 5.75
N ILE A 134 -8.81 6.98 5.86
CA ILE A 134 -9.52 6.09 6.76
C ILE A 134 -8.69 5.88 8.03
N VAL A 135 -9.16 6.44 9.13
CA VAL A 135 -8.54 6.17 10.43
C VAL A 135 -8.73 4.70 10.80
N PRO A 136 -7.65 3.93 11.06
CA PRO A 136 -7.73 2.50 11.33
C PRO A 136 -8.71 2.15 12.45
N LYS A 137 -9.63 1.26 12.17
CA LYS A 137 -10.67 0.82 13.11
C LYS A 137 -10.20 -0.41 13.89
N LYS A 138 -10.13 -0.30 15.22
CA LYS A 138 -9.81 -1.43 16.09
C LYS A 138 -10.97 -2.41 16.16
N GLY A 139 -10.64 -3.66 16.40
CA GLY A 139 -11.61 -4.74 16.63
C GLY A 139 -11.33 -5.49 17.93
N THR A 140 -12.18 -6.42 18.26
CA THR A 140 -12.07 -7.34 19.42
C THR A 140 -11.36 -8.64 19.07
N SER A 141 -11.06 -8.86 17.80
CA SER A 141 -10.32 -9.99 17.24
C SER A 141 -9.61 -9.59 15.94
N ILE A 142 -8.78 -10.47 15.39
CA ILE A 142 -8.19 -10.31 14.04
C ILE A 142 -9.31 -10.15 13.00
N ARG A 143 -10.30 -11.02 13.01
CA ARG A 143 -11.46 -10.99 12.10
C ARG A 143 -12.24 -9.68 12.19
N ASP A 144 -12.49 -9.23 13.42
CA ASP A 144 -13.23 -8.01 13.67
C ASP A 144 -12.42 -6.77 13.24
N THR A 145 -11.10 -6.77 13.49
CA THR A 145 -10.21 -5.70 13.01
C THR A 145 -10.18 -5.64 11.48
N MET A 146 -10.07 -6.79 10.78
CA MET A 146 -10.18 -6.85 9.32
C MET A 146 -11.50 -6.27 8.84
N ARG A 147 -12.61 -6.84 9.34
CA ARG A 147 -13.99 -6.46 8.96
C ARG A 147 -14.23 -4.97 9.11
N ASN A 148 -13.83 -4.38 10.24
CA ASN A 148 -14.07 -2.97 10.51
C ASN A 148 -13.36 -2.04 9.51
N ASN A 149 -12.17 -2.39 9.06
CA ASN A 149 -11.42 -1.58 8.08
C ASN A 149 -11.97 -1.76 6.66
N ILE A 150 -12.36 -2.97 6.28
CA ILE A 150 -13.03 -3.24 5.00
C ILE A 150 -14.37 -2.50 4.91
N ILE A 151 -15.17 -2.57 5.97
CA ILE A 151 -16.45 -1.84 6.06
C ILE A 151 -16.24 -0.34 5.94
N ALA A 152 -15.18 0.22 6.57
CA ALA A 152 -14.90 1.65 6.47
C ALA A 152 -14.63 2.11 5.02
N VAL A 153 -13.93 1.30 4.21
CA VAL A 153 -13.76 1.57 2.76
C VAL A 153 -15.11 1.53 2.04
N LYS A 154 -15.92 0.51 2.32
CA LYS A 154 -17.26 0.34 1.71
C LYS A 154 -18.21 1.48 2.10
N GLU A 155 -18.19 1.93 3.34
CA GLU A 155 -18.98 3.06 3.82
C GLU A 155 -18.59 4.35 3.12
N GLN A 156 -17.28 4.62 2.96
CA GLN A 156 -16.80 5.77 2.20
C GLN A 156 -17.26 5.70 0.74
N SER A 157 -17.13 4.55 0.10
CA SER A 157 -17.59 4.31 -1.28
C SER A 157 -19.09 4.59 -1.44
N THR A 158 -19.92 4.08 -0.52
CA THR A 158 -21.36 4.26 -0.54
C THR A 158 -21.75 5.73 -0.31
N ARG A 159 -21.18 6.36 0.71
CA ARG A 159 -21.46 7.75 1.08
C ARG A 159 -21.09 8.73 -0.03
N LEU A 160 -19.94 8.53 -0.67
CA LEU A 160 -19.44 9.42 -1.72
C LEU A 160 -19.90 9.02 -3.14
N LYS A 161 -20.62 7.89 -3.26
CA LYS A 161 -21.06 7.33 -4.55
C LYS A 161 -19.92 7.20 -5.55
N LYS A 162 -18.77 6.72 -5.08
CA LYS A 162 -17.55 6.49 -5.87
C LYS A 162 -17.10 5.04 -5.70
N PRO A 163 -16.73 4.34 -6.78
CA PRO A 163 -16.22 2.98 -6.66
C PRO A 163 -14.90 2.99 -5.90
N MET A 164 -14.85 2.24 -4.80
CA MET A 164 -13.66 2.00 -4.01
C MET A 164 -13.54 0.51 -3.75
N LEU A 165 -12.33 0.00 -3.68
CA LEU A 165 -12.06 -1.40 -3.39
C LEU A 165 -11.15 -1.50 -2.17
N SER A 166 -11.30 -2.59 -1.44
CA SER A 166 -10.32 -3.01 -0.43
C SER A 166 -9.77 -4.38 -0.77
N HIS A 167 -8.56 -4.67 -0.34
CA HIS A 167 -8.04 -6.03 -0.26
C HIS A 167 -7.23 -6.22 1.00
N LEU A 168 -7.30 -7.44 1.55
CA LEU A 168 -6.46 -7.84 2.66
C LEU A 168 -5.02 -8.01 2.16
N ASN A 169 -4.06 -7.47 2.93
CA ASN A 169 -2.64 -7.53 2.60
C ASN A 169 -1.96 -8.73 3.25
N HIS A 170 -0.94 -9.27 2.59
CA HIS A 170 0.12 -10.16 3.08
C HIS A 170 -0.17 -10.88 4.41
N PRO A 171 -1.10 -11.84 4.49
CA PRO A 171 -1.51 -12.50 5.74
C PRO A 171 -0.34 -13.16 6.47
N ASN A 172 0.69 -13.59 5.75
CA ASN A 172 1.90 -14.20 6.29
C ASN A 172 2.92 -13.18 6.86
N PHE A 173 2.64 -11.88 6.83
CA PHE A 173 3.45 -10.91 7.55
C PHE A 173 3.34 -11.14 9.06
N GLY A 174 4.47 -11.48 9.69
CA GLY A 174 4.47 -11.90 11.09
C GLY A 174 3.61 -13.14 11.39
N TRP A 175 3.16 -13.89 10.37
CA TRP A 175 2.27 -15.04 10.47
C TRP A 175 0.97 -14.72 11.19
N SER A 176 0.45 -13.53 10.95
CA SER A 176 -0.60 -12.94 11.79
C SER A 176 -2.02 -13.40 11.44
N ILE A 177 -2.29 -13.65 10.16
CA ILE A 177 -3.66 -13.93 9.68
C ILE A 177 -3.72 -15.32 9.07
N LYS A 178 -4.71 -16.11 9.51
CA LYS A 178 -4.92 -17.48 9.05
C LYS A 178 -6.01 -17.54 7.99
N ALA A 179 -6.02 -18.61 7.19
CA ALA A 179 -7.04 -18.87 6.20
C ALA A 179 -8.46 -18.84 6.79
N GLU A 180 -8.62 -19.40 8.00
CA GLU A 180 -9.89 -19.43 8.72
C GLU A 180 -10.36 -18.03 9.12
N ASP A 181 -9.44 -17.10 9.38
CA ASP A 181 -9.80 -15.71 9.69
C ASP A 181 -10.34 -15.02 8.44
N ILE A 182 -9.66 -15.18 7.32
CA ILE A 182 -10.07 -14.62 6.03
C ILE A 182 -11.41 -15.20 5.58
N ALA A 183 -11.57 -16.51 5.70
CA ALA A 183 -12.80 -17.20 5.29
C ALA A 183 -14.05 -16.65 5.97
N HIS A 184 -13.95 -16.26 7.25
CA HIS A 184 -15.09 -15.78 8.05
C HIS A 184 -15.35 -14.26 7.95
N VAL A 185 -14.54 -13.52 7.22
CA VAL A 185 -14.81 -12.09 6.92
C VAL A 185 -15.44 -12.00 5.53
N LEU A 186 -16.75 -12.24 5.46
CA LEU A 186 -17.50 -12.35 4.20
C LEU A 186 -17.58 -11.02 3.43
N GLU A 187 -17.30 -9.92 4.10
CA GLU A 187 -17.19 -8.59 3.50
C GLU A 187 -15.96 -8.43 2.62
N GLU A 188 -14.89 -9.22 2.86
CA GLU A 188 -13.71 -9.27 2.02
C GLU A 188 -13.97 -10.04 0.73
N LYS A 189 -13.58 -9.42 -0.39
CA LYS A 189 -13.73 -9.99 -1.73
C LYS A 189 -12.42 -10.12 -2.48
N PHE A 190 -11.36 -9.51 -1.97
CA PHE A 190 -10.06 -9.46 -2.62
C PHE A 190 -8.93 -9.71 -1.61
N PHE A 191 -7.90 -10.36 -2.07
CA PHE A 191 -6.82 -10.82 -1.24
C PHE A 191 -5.47 -10.71 -1.96
N GLU A 192 -4.44 -10.25 -1.26
CA GLU A 192 -3.09 -10.17 -1.80
C GLU A 192 -2.42 -11.55 -1.76
N VAL A 193 -2.42 -12.25 -2.90
CA VAL A 193 -1.83 -13.60 -3.03
C VAL A 193 -0.31 -13.56 -3.08
N TYR A 194 0.26 -12.45 -3.56
CA TYR A 194 1.70 -12.27 -3.70
C TYR A 194 2.12 -10.87 -3.28
N ASN A 195 3.15 -10.78 -2.44
CA ASN A 195 3.82 -9.55 -2.09
C ASN A 195 5.33 -9.73 -2.25
N GLY A 196 6.00 -8.87 -3.01
CA GLY A 196 7.43 -8.95 -3.31
C GLY A 196 8.36 -8.45 -2.21
N HIS A 197 7.83 -7.99 -1.08
CA HIS A 197 8.66 -7.49 0.02
C HIS A 197 9.40 -8.67 0.71
N PRO A 198 10.72 -8.56 0.96
CA PRO A 198 11.53 -9.68 1.45
C PRO A 198 11.15 -10.20 2.85
N SER A 199 10.43 -9.42 3.65
CA SER A 199 9.94 -9.86 4.97
C SER A 199 8.57 -10.55 4.93
N ILE A 200 7.94 -10.66 3.76
CA ILE A 200 6.68 -11.35 3.60
C ILE A 200 6.95 -12.82 3.26
N ASN A 201 6.42 -13.72 4.07
CA ASN A 201 6.60 -15.16 3.91
C ASN A 201 5.57 -15.77 2.95
N HIS A 202 5.39 -15.14 1.76
CA HIS A 202 4.31 -15.51 0.82
C HIS A 202 4.39 -16.95 0.32
N LEU A 203 5.58 -17.58 0.30
CA LEU A 203 5.73 -18.99 -0.06
C LEU A 203 5.40 -19.96 1.07
N GLY A 204 5.23 -19.46 2.29
CA GLY A 204 5.08 -20.31 3.46
C GLY A 204 6.38 -20.94 3.93
N ASP A 205 6.28 -21.92 4.82
CA ASP A 205 7.39 -22.73 5.31
C ASP A 205 6.95 -24.20 5.51
N ALA A 206 7.80 -25.04 6.10
CA ALA A 206 7.50 -26.46 6.34
C ALA A 206 6.24 -26.70 7.20
N ASN A 207 5.81 -25.73 8.00
CA ASN A 207 4.72 -25.85 8.96
C ASN A 207 3.53 -24.92 8.67
N ARG A 208 3.69 -23.96 7.76
CA ARG A 208 2.71 -22.89 7.49
C ARG A 208 2.49 -22.70 6.00
N PRO A 209 1.24 -22.61 5.56
CA PRO A 209 0.91 -22.48 4.14
C PRO A 209 1.39 -21.13 3.59
N GLY A 210 1.78 -21.11 2.33
CA GLY A 210 1.97 -19.86 1.57
C GLY A 210 0.63 -19.19 1.27
N ASP A 211 0.70 -17.94 0.80
CA ASP A 211 -0.49 -17.09 0.58
C ASP A 211 -1.44 -17.71 -0.46
N GLU A 212 -0.91 -18.32 -1.52
CA GLU A 212 -1.70 -19.05 -2.52
C GLU A 212 -2.50 -20.19 -1.88
N LYS A 213 -1.87 -20.95 -0.98
CA LYS A 213 -2.52 -22.03 -0.25
C LYS A 213 -3.52 -21.51 0.80
N ILE A 214 -3.25 -20.38 1.42
CA ILE A 214 -4.20 -19.68 2.28
C ILE A 214 -5.47 -19.31 1.51
N TRP A 215 -5.32 -18.80 0.27
CA TRP A 215 -6.44 -18.49 -0.61
C TRP A 215 -7.29 -19.73 -0.93
N ASP A 216 -6.65 -20.86 -1.31
CA ASP A 216 -7.34 -22.13 -1.53
C ASP A 216 -8.14 -22.60 -0.31
N ILE A 217 -7.52 -22.55 0.88
CA ILE A 217 -8.16 -23.00 2.12
C ILE A 217 -9.33 -22.09 2.47
N ALA A 218 -9.14 -20.78 2.39
CA ALA A 218 -10.20 -19.82 2.69
C ALA A 218 -11.40 -20.01 1.76
N ASN A 219 -11.18 -20.19 0.45
CA ASN A 219 -12.24 -20.46 -0.51
C ASN A 219 -12.91 -21.81 -0.30
N THR A 220 -12.16 -22.84 0.06
CA THR A 220 -12.74 -24.15 0.42
C THR A 220 -13.69 -24.02 1.61
N ILE A 221 -13.31 -23.29 2.65
CA ILE A 221 -14.15 -23.06 3.82
C ILE A 221 -15.41 -22.27 3.41
N ARG A 222 -15.26 -21.20 2.64
CA ARG A 222 -16.40 -20.40 2.17
C ARG A 222 -17.40 -21.23 1.38
N LEU A 223 -16.94 -21.97 0.38
CA LEU A 223 -17.80 -22.73 -0.50
C LEU A 223 -18.40 -23.99 0.19
N ALA A 224 -17.54 -24.79 0.82
CA ALA A 224 -17.96 -26.08 1.36
C ALA A 224 -18.66 -25.99 2.73
N THR A 225 -18.21 -25.10 3.60
CA THR A 225 -18.69 -25.01 4.99
C THR A 225 -19.68 -23.86 5.19
N LEU A 226 -19.30 -22.65 4.77
CA LEU A 226 -20.10 -21.45 5.01
C LEU A 226 -21.19 -21.24 3.96
N LYS A 227 -21.14 -21.95 2.84
CA LYS A 227 -22.07 -21.81 1.70
C LYS A 227 -22.16 -20.35 1.21
N SER A 228 -21.04 -19.66 1.18
CA SER A 228 -20.91 -18.27 0.76
C SER A 228 -20.05 -18.13 -0.51
N ASP A 229 -20.07 -16.93 -1.11
CA ASP A 229 -19.26 -16.60 -2.27
C ASP A 229 -17.76 -16.73 -1.97
N PRO A 230 -16.94 -17.13 -2.95
CA PRO A 230 -15.48 -17.13 -2.81
C PRO A 230 -14.91 -15.71 -2.67
N LEU A 231 -13.60 -15.66 -2.38
CA LEU A 231 -12.78 -14.46 -2.47
C LEU A 231 -12.53 -14.06 -3.93
#